data_8dc878603d983e52d292535baa73b55e
#
_entry.id   8dc878603d983e52d292535baa73b55e
#
_cell.length_a   1.000
_cell.length_b   1.000
_cell.length_c   1.000
_cell.angle_alpha   90.00
_cell.angle_beta   90.00
_cell.angle_gamma   90.00
#
_symmetry.space_group_name_H-M   'P 1'
#
loop_
_entity.id
_entity.type
_entity.pdbx_description
1 polymer ?
#
loop_
_entity_poly.entity_id
_entity_poly.type
_entity_poly.pdbx_seq_one_letter_code
_entity_poly.pdbx_strand_id
1 'polypeptide(L)'
;MIGAILICLVNGVAVAQDKPADQMEILREKARADKKLVVATALALTEGEAKAFWPVYNAYQSDMITHYDKLLGLIDRFTQTYDTMTDQSATQLLNEYLALEANHVALLKAYVPRFQKVLPALKVARLYQIENKMRALVNYDLARQIPLVK
;
A
#
# COMPACT_ATOMS: atom_id res chain seq x y z
N MET A 1 25.98 42.00 -53.05
CA MET A 1 25.66 40.60 -52.72
C MET A 1 25.36 40.56 -51.22
N ILE A 2 24.06 40.48 -50.89
CA ILE A 2 23.57 40.51 -49.51
C ILE A 2 23.15 39.12 -49.16
N GLY A 3 23.93 38.44 -48.26
CA GLY A 3 23.62 37.11 -47.76
C GLY A 3 22.65 37.19 -46.57
N ALA A 4 21.44 36.69 -46.77
CA ALA A 4 20.46 36.60 -45.69
C ALA A 4 20.74 35.32 -44.85
N ILE A 5 21.05 35.54 -43.58
CA ILE A 5 21.19 34.43 -42.59
C ILE A 5 19.78 34.09 -42.09
N LEU A 6 19.31 32.90 -42.42
CA LEU A 6 18.04 32.36 -41.94
C LEU A 6 18.28 31.70 -40.54
N ILE A 7 17.78 32.37 -39.49
CA ILE A 7 17.82 31.84 -38.14
C ILE A 7 16.61 30.90 -37.96
N CYS A 8 16.83 29.60 -37.97
CA CYS A 8 15.85 28.61 -37.59
C CYS A 8 15.68 28.60 -36.06
N LEU A 9 14.57 29.18 -35.57
CA LEU A 9 14.13 29.03 -34.21
C LEU A 9 13.59 27.61 -34.03
N VAL A 10 14.41 26.74 -33.44
CA VAL A 10 13.97 25.44 -32.95
C VAL A 10 13.21 25.68 -31.66
N ASN A 11 11.88 25.64 -31.75
CA ASN A 11 11.02 25.58 -30.56
C ASN A 11 11.22 24.21 -29.91
N GLY A 12 12.08 24.12 -28.89
CA GLY A 12 12.19 22.97 -28.05
C GLY A 12 10.90 22.77 -27.27
N VAL A 13 10.12 21.77 -27.66
CA VAL A 13 9.01 21.27 -26.82
C VAL A 13 9.68 20.64 -25.60
N ALA A 14 9.63 21.34 -24.46
CA ALA A 14 10.01 20.76 -23.17
C ALA A 14 8.99 19.69 -22.85
N VAL A 15 9.34 18.43 -23.10
CA VAL A 15 8.63 17.27 -22.54
C VAL A 15 8.87 17.34 -21.04
N ALA A 16 7.85 17.72 -20.29
CA ALA A 16 7.89 17.64 -18.83
C ALA A 16 8.10 16.16 -18.47
N GLN A 17 9.32 15.81 -18.07
CA GLN A 17 9.61 14.51 -17.47
C GLN A 17 8.89 14.48 -16.13
N ASP A 18 7.83 13.68 -16.04
CA ASP A 18 7.15 13.40 -14.77
C ASP A 18 8.17 12.99 -13.73
N LYS A 19 8.15 13.68 -12.58
CA LYS A 19 9.08 13.39 -11.49
C LYS A 19 8.84 11.95 -11.02
N PRO A 20 9.88 11.19 -10.60
CA PRO A 20 9.73 9.82 -10.09
C PRO A 20 8.66 9.68 -8.99
N ALA A 21 8.48 10.71 -8.16
CA ALA A 21 7.42 10.78 -7.15
C ALA A 21 6.01 10.75 -7.74
N ASP A 22 5.80 11.45 -8.88
CA ASP A 22 4.50 11.51 -9.55
C ASP A 22 4.15 10.16 -10.18
N GLN A 23 5.13 9.45 -10.74
CA GLN A 23 4.95 8.09 -11.28
C GLN A 23 4.60 7.08 -10.19
N MET A 24 5.22 7.17 -9.01
CA MET A 24 4.90 6.30 -7.87
C MET A 24 3.49 6.55 -7.35
N GLU A 25 3.02 7.80 -7.34
CA GLU A 25 1.64 8.09 -6.92
C GLU A 25 0.62 7.56 -7.94
N ILE A 26 0.87 7.69 -9.23
CA ILE A 26 0.04 7.09 -10.30
C ILE A 26 -0.05 5.57 -10.13
N LEU A 27 1.06 4.89 -9.84
CA LEU A 27 1.07 3.44 -9.59
C LEU A 27 0.28 3.07 -8.34
N ARG A 28 0.37 3.85 -7.27
CA ARG A 28 -0.41 3.64 -6.03
C ARG A 28 -1.90 3.81 -6.28
N GLU A 29 -2.31 4.85 -7.00
CA GLU A 29 -3.72 5.07 -7.35
C GLU A 29 -4.28 3.94 -8.22
N LYS A 30 -3.51 3.46 -9.19
CA LYS A 30 -3.90 2.30 -10.00
C LYS A 30 -4.06 1.05 -9.14
N ALA A 31 -3.09 0.74 -8.28
CA ALA A 31 -3.18 -0.40 -7.37
C ALA A 31 -4.41 -0.32 -6.44
N ARG A 32 -4.75 0.87 -5.95
CA ARG A 32 -5.97 1.10 -5.16
C ARG A 32 -7.24 0.85 -5.97
N ALA A 33 -7.28 1.30 -7.22
CA ALA A 33 -8.42 1.09 -8.11
C ALA A 33 -8.62 -0.39 -8.45
N ASP A 34 -7.55 -1.10 -8.79
CA ASP A 34 -7.55 -2.53 -9.09
C ASP A 34 -8.01 -3.34 -7.87
N LYS A 35 -7.54 -2.99 -6.68
CA LYS A 35 -7.96 -3.59 -5.42
C LYS A 35 -9.45 -3.40 -5.15
N LYS A 36 -9.99 -2.20 -5.36
CA LYS A 36 -11.43 -1.93 -5.22
C LYS A 36 -12.26 -2.74 -6.18
N LEU A 37 -11.81 -2.90 -7.43
CA LEU A 37 -12.48 -3.72 -8.43
C LEU A 37 -12.56 -5.19 -8.00
N VAL A 38 -11.46 -5.75 -7.50
CA VAL A 38 -11.42 -7.13 -6.96
C VAL A 38 -12.42 -7.28 -5.81
N VAL A 39 -12.43 -6.36 -4.87
CA VAL A 39 -13.34 -6.39 -3.71
C VAL A 39 -14.80 -6.24 -4.15
N ALA A 40 -15.10 -5.30 -5.04
CA ALA A 40 -16.45 -5.09 -5.56
C ALA A 40 -17.02 -6.35 -6.22
N THR A 41 -16.22 -6.95 -7.12
CA THR A 41 -16.59 -8.15 -7.87
C THR A 41 -16.80 -9.35 -6.92
N ALA A 42 -15.87 -9.55 -5.98
CA ALA A 42 -15.90 -10.71 -5.10
C ALA A 42 -17.02 -10.64 -4.04
N LEU A 43 -17.39 -9.45 -3.60
CA LEU A 43 -18.48 -9.26 -2.62
C LEU A 43 -19.89 -9.24 -3.25
N ALA A 44 -19.99 -9.02 -4.56
CA ALA A 44 -21.26 -8.88 -5.27
C ALA A 44 -22.22 -7.94 -4.50
N LEU A 45 -21.73 -6.71 -4.24
CA LEU A 45 -22.49 -5.72 -3.46
C LEU A 45 -23.74 -5.27 -4.22
N THR A 46 -24.87 -5.18 -3.52
CA THR A 46 -26.02 -4.42 -4.02
C THR A 46 -25.69 -2.92 -4.02
N GLU A 47 -26.46 -2.12 -4.75
CA GLU A 47 -26.27 -0.67 -4.80
C GLU A 47 -26.34 -0.03 -3.40
N GLY A 48 -27.31 -0.44 -2.58
CA GLY A 48 -27.45 0.02 -1.20
C GLY A 48 -26.28 -0.36 -0.32
N GLU A 49 -25.82 -1.61 -0.40
CA GLU A 49 -24.61 -2.07 0.32
C GLU A 49 -23.38 -1.29 -0.12
N ALA A 50 -23.17 -1.10 -1.43
CA ALA A 50 -22.03 -0.38 -1.97
C ALA A 50 -21.95 1.05 -1.43
N LYS A 51 -23.08 1.77 -1.42
CA LYS A 51 -23.16 3.14 -0.91
C LYS A 51 -22.72 3.24 0.57
N ALA A 52 -23.12 2.28 1.40
CA ALA A 52 -22.77 2.25 2.82
C ALA A 52 -21.36 1.69 3.07
N PHE A 53 -20.91 0.74 2.27
CA PHE A 53 -19.65 0.02 2.41
C PHE A 53 -18.42 0.87 2.09
N TRP A 54 -18.41 1.57 0.94
CA TRP A 54 -17.22 2.25 0.46
C TRP A 54 -16.64 3.31 1.40
N PRO A 55 -17.43 4.12 2.11
CA PRO A 55 -16.88 5.03 3.11
C PRO A 55 -16.11 4.31 4.22
N VAL A 56 -16.64 3.19 4.73
CA VAL A 56 -15.99 2.38 5.77
C VAL A 56 -14.72 1.71 5.22
N TYR A 57 -14.80 1.16 4.00
CA TYR A 57 -13.65 0.52 3.35
C TYR A 57 -12.52 1.51 3.05
N ASN A 58 -12.85 2.72 2.60
CA ASN A 58 -11.83 3.75 2.36
C ASN A 58 -11.11 4.16 3.66
N ALA A 59 -11.83 4.32 4.77
CA ALA A 59 -11.24 4.57 6.08
C ALA A 59 -10.33 3.42 6.52
N TYR A 60 -10.79 2.16 6.36
CA TYR A 60 -9.97 0.97 6.61
C TYR A 60 -8.69 0.96 5.79
N GLN A 61 -8.77 1.26 4.48
CA GLN A 61 -7.59 1.31 3.62
C GLN A 61 -6.62 2.42 4.03
N SER A 62 -7.10 3.59 4.46
CA SER A 62 -6.26 4.67 4.97
C SER A 62 -5.46 4.24 6.20
N ASP A 63 -6.12 3.58 7.15
CA ASP A 63 -5.46 3.09 8.36
C ASP A 63 -4.46 1.96 8.04
N MET A 64 -4.79 1.09 7.07
CA MET A 64 -3.88 0.05 6.58
C MET A 64 -2.65 0.62 5.88
N ILE A 65 -2.79 1.69 5.10
CA ILE A 65 -1.66 2.39 4.47
C ILE A 65 -0.71 2.92 5.56
N THR A 66 -1.26 3.57 6.58
CA THR A 66 -0.46 4.06 7.73
C THR A 66 0.30 2.92 8.43
N HIS A 67 -0.32 1.74 8.55
CA HIS A 67 0.33 0.55 9.09
C HIS A 67 1.49 0.08 8.18
N TYR A 68 1.25 -0.02 6.88
CA TYR A 68 2.27 -0.45 5.92
C TYR A 68 3.42 0.54 5.81
N ASP A 69 3.18 1.84 5.90
CA ASP A 69 4.24 2.86 5.90
C ASP A 69 5.20 2.67 7.09
N LYS A 70 4.66 2.30 8.26
CA LYS A 70 5.48 1.97 9.44
C LYS A 70 6.31 0.69 9.21
N LEU A 71 5.70 -0.33 8.60
CA LEU A 71 6.41 -1.58 8.28
C LEU A 71 7.55 -1.32 7.27
N LEU A 72 7.30 -0.53 6.24
CA LEU A 72 8.33 -0.14 5.26
C LEU A 72 9.46 0.65 5.93
N GLY A 73 9.15 1.57 6.84
CA GLY A 73 10.16 2.28 7.64
C GLY A 73 10.98 1.34 8.54
N LEU A 74 10.38 0.26 9.07
CA LEU A 74 11.12 -0.76 9.83
C LEU A 74 12.06 -1.56 8.93
N ILE A 75 11.61 -1.96 7.75
CA ILE A 75 12.42 -2.68 6.75
C ILE A 75 13.60 -1.81 6.28
N ASP A 76 13.37 -0.53 6.05
CA ASP A 76 14.42 0.43 5.67
C ASP A 76 15.50 0.53 6.74
N ARG A 77 15.13 0.69 8.02
CA ARG A 77 16.08 0.67 9.14
C ARG A 77 16.84 -0.66 9.25
N PHE A 78 16.16 -1.79 9.08
CA PHE A 78 16.81 -3.10 9.03
C PHE A 78 17.90 -3.12 7.94
N THR A 79 17.57 -2.67 6.73
CA THR A 79 18.49 -2.65 5.60
C THR A 79 19.69 -1.75 5.86
N GLN A 80 19.48 -0.55 6.43
CA GLN A 80 20.56 0.40 6.76
C GLN A 80 21.51 -0.13 7.84
N THR A 81 21.02 -0.94 8.76
CA THR A 81 21.81 -1.47 9.88
C THR A 81 22.31 -2.90 9.67
N TYR A 82 21.99 -3.51 8.54
CA TYR A 82 22.19 -4.94 8.29
C TYR A 82 23.63 -5.41 8.53
N ASP A 83 24.63 -4.67 8.01
CA ASP A 83 26.05 -5.04 8.15
C ASP A 83 26.66 -4.70 9.51
N THR A 84 26.04 -3.80 10.27
CA THR A 84 26.49 -3.32 11.58
C THR A 84 25.57 -3.75 12.72
N MET A 85 24.70 -4.73 12.47
CA MET A 85 23.69 -5.17 13.44
C MET A 85 24.33 -5.76 14.69
N THR A 86 23.78 -5.37 15.83
CA THR A 86 24.17 -5.88 17.16
C THR A 86 22.97 -6.62 17.77
N ASP A 87 23.20 -7.46 18.79
CA ASP A 87 22.12 -8.13 19.55
C ASP A 87 21.09 -7.12 20.08
N GLN A 88 21.54 -5.93 20.51
CA GLN A 88 20.66 -4.89 21.01
C GLN A 88 19.76 -4.34 19.88
N SER A 89 20.33 -3.97 18.72
CA SER A 89 19.56 -3.44 17.60
C SER A 89 18.65 -4.50 17.00
N ALA A 90 19.09 -5.75 16.93
CA ALA A 90 18.26 -6.87 16.48
C ALA A 90 17.05 -7.08 17.40
N THR A 91 17.26 -7.05 18.73
CA THR A 91 16.20 -7.15 19.73
C THR A 91 15.20 -5.99 19.61
N GLN A 92 15.68 -4.77 19.38
CA GLN A 92 14.82 -3.60 19.20
C GLN A 92 13.94 -3.74 17.94
N LEU A 93 14.54 -4.08 16.79
CA LEU A 93 13.81 -4.27 15.54
C LEU A 93 12.78 -5.39 15.65
N LEU A 94 13.12 -6.50 16.31
CA LEU A 94 12.17 -7.60 16.56
C LEU A 94 10.98 -7.14 17.40
N ASN A 95 11.21 -6.41 18.48
CA ASN A 95 10.13 -5.90 19.34
C ASN A 95 9.23 -4.91 18.59
N GLU A 96 9.81 -4.04 17.75
CA GLU A 96 9.04 -3.12 16.91
C GLU A 96 8.21 -3.88 15.87
N TYR A 97 8.76 -4.90 15.24
CA TYR A 97 8.03 -5.78 14.31
C TYR A 97 6.83 -6.45 14.99
N LEU A 98 7.05 -7.07 16.15
CA LEU A 98 5.98 -7.73 16.91
C LEU A 98 4.88 -6.74 17.35
N ALA A 99 5.26 -5.52 17.71
CA ALA A 99 4.31 -4.46 18.01
C ALA A 99 3.48 -4.05 16.78
N LEU A 100 4.10 -3.99 15.59
CA LEU A 100 3.38 -3.74 14.34
C LEU A 100 2.39 -4.86 14.00
N GLU A 101 2.77 -6.14 14.18
CA GLU A 101 1.87 -7.28 13.98
C GLU A 101 0.69 -7.24 14.96
N ALA A 102 0.92 -6.91 16.22
CA ALA A 102 -0.14 -6.75 17.21
C ALA A 102 -1.10 -5.59 16.83
N ASN A 103 -0.56 -4.46 16.39
CA ASN A 103 -1.35 -3.32 15.92
C ASN A 103 -2.16 -3.67 14.65
N HIS A 104 -1.61 -4.47 13.74
CA HIS A 104 -2.36 -4.97 12.57
C HIS A 104 -3.60 -5.76 13.00
N VAL A 105 -3.43 -6.72 13.91
CA VAL A 105 -4.55 -7.52 14.42
C VAL A 105 -5.58 -6.64 15.15
N ALA A 106 -5.13 -5.66 15.93
CA ALA A 106 -6.03 -4.72 16.62
C ALA A 106 -6.85 -3.89 15.61
N LEU A 107 -6.23 -3.40 14.55
CA LEU A 107 -6.89 -2.69 13.46
C LEU A 107 -7.96 -3.56 12.78
N LEU A 108 -7.61 -4.79 12.40
CA LEU A 108 -8.57 -5.73 11.83
C LEU A 108 -9.79 -5.91 12.74
N LYS A 109 -9.56 -6.17 14.04
CA LYS A 109 -10.63 -6.34 15.04
C LYS A 109 -11.51 -5.09 15.18
N ALA A 110 -10.92 -3.90 15.14
CA ALA A 110 -11.66 -2.63 15.26
C ALA A 110 -12.61 -2.39 14.07
N TYR A 111 -12.27 -2.89 12.89
CA TYR A 111 -13.11 -2.72 11.69
C TYR A 111 -14.21 -3.77 11.53
N VAL A 112 -14.12 -4.95 12.17
CA VAL A 112 -15.18 -5.98 12.12
C VAL A 112 -16.56 -5.39 12.43
N PRO A 113 -16.81 -4.75 13.59
CA PRO A 113 -18.13 -4.22 13.92
C PRO A 113 -18.54 -3.07 12.99
N ARG A 114 -17.60 -2.32 12.42
CA ARG A 114 -17.90 -1.23 11.47
C ARG A 114 -18.41 -1.80 10.15
N PHE A 115 -17.78 -2.85 9.63
CA PHE A 115 -18.24 -3.56 8.43
C PHE A 115 -19.58 -4.30 8.67
N GLN A 116 -19.77 -4.91 9.84
CA GLN A 116 -21.01 -5.61 10.18
C GLN A 116 -22.24 -4.69 10.26
N LYS A 117 -22.05 -3.38 10.44
CA LYS A 117 -23.14 -2.40 10.36
C LYS A 117 -23.64 -2.15 8.94
N VAL A 118 -22.85 -2.46 7.93
CA VAL A 118 -23.12 -2.13 6.52
C VAL A 118 -23.17 -3.35 5.61
N LEU A 119 -22.71 -4.52 6.07
CA LEU A 119 -22.70 -5.77 5.33
C LEU A 119 -23.19 -6.96 6.18
N PRO A 120 -23.81 -7.97 5.59
CA PRO A 120 -24.05 -9.26 6.22
C PRO A 120 -22.73 -9.93 6.66
N ALA A 121 -22.76 -10.67 7.77
CA ALA A 121 -21.57 -11.31 8.36
C ALA A 121 -20.79 -12.20 7.35
N LEU A 122 -21.48 -12.91 6.46
CA LEU A 122 -20.85 -13.72 5.42
C LEU A 122 -20.01 -12.86 4.43
N LYS A 123 -20.52 -11.69 4.05
CA LYS A 123 -19.77 -10.75 3.19
C LYS A 123 -18.58 -10.14 3.92
N VAL A 124 -18.72 -9.85 5.22
CA VAL A 124 -17.61 -9.39 6.05
C VAL A 124 -16.51 -10.47 6.12
N ALA A 125 -16.87 -11.72 6.42
CA ALA A 125 -15.92 -12.83 6.42
C ALA A 125 -15.20 -12.98 5.07
N ARG A 126 -15.96 -12.90 3.96
CA ARG A 126 -15.38 -12.93 2.60
C ARG A 126 -14.45 -11.77 2.33
N LEU A 127 -14.77 -10.55 2.77
CA LEU A 127 -13.88 -9.39 2.68
C LEU A 127 -12.54 -9.66 3.35
N TYR A 128 -12.55 -10.17 4.59
CA TYR A 128 -11.32 -10.49 5.33
C TYR A 128 -10.50 -11.60 4.65
N GLN A 129 -11.14 -12.59 4.04
CA GLN A 129 -10.44 -13.62 3.25
C GLN A 129 -9.76 -13.02 2.01
N ILE A 130 -10.41 -12.10 1.31
CA ILE A 130 -9.85 -11.39 0.14
C ILE A 130 -8.65 -10.55 0.56
N GLU A 131 -8.80 -9.73 1.60
CA GLU A 131 -7.72 -8.89 2.14
C GLU A 131 -6.53 -9.75 2.58
N ASN A 132 -6.78 -10.89 3.25
CA ASN A 132 -5.73 -11.80 3.66
C ASN A 132 -4.99 -12.44 2.46
N LYS A 133 -5.70 -12.82 1.40
CA LYS A 133 -5.07 -13.36 0.19
C LYS A 133 -4.16 -12.33 -0.48
N MET A 134 -4.64 -11.09 -0.62
CA MET A 134 -3.83 -10.00 -1.19
C MET A 134 -2.59 -9.71 -0.34
N ARG A 135 -2.76 -9.66 0.99
CA ARG A 135 -1.65 -9.49 1.93
C ARG A 135 -0.63 -10.63 1.86
N ALA A 136 -1.08 -11.86 1.73
CA ALA A 136 -0.19 -13.02 1.62
C ALA A 136 0.73 -12.94 0.40
N LEU A 137 0.23 -12.45 -0.75
CA LEU A 137 1.05 -12.24 -1.93
C LEU A 137 2.13 -11.18 -1.69
N VAL A 138 1.76 -10.03 -1.10
CA VAL A 138 2.71 -8.96 -0.77
C VAL A 138 3.77 -9.45 0.25
N ASN A 139 3.34 -10.15 1.29
CA ASN A 139 4.24 -10.69 2.31
C ASN A 139 5.20 -11.74 1.73
N TYR A 140 4.75 -12.56 0.79
CA TYR A 140 5.61 -13.52 0.10
C TYR A 140 6.71 -12.82 -0.71
N ASP A 141 6.36 -11.77 -1.46
CA ASP A 141 7.32 -11.00 -2.24
C ASP A 141 8.33 -10.26 -1.35
N LEU A 142 7.88 -9.68 -0.23
CA LEU A 142 8.76 -9.06 0.76
C LEU A 142 9.71 -10.09 1.40
N ALA A 143 9.18 -11.25 1.82
CA ALA A 143 9.98 -12.29 2.46
C ALA A 143 11.10 -12.84 1.55
N ARG A 144 10.87 -12.83 0.23
CA ARG A 144 11.92 -13.23 -0.74
C ARG A 144 13.05 -12.21 -0.89
N GLN A 145 12.80 -10.95 -0.58
CA GLN A 145 13.74 -9.85 -0.77
C GLN A 145 14.52 -9.49 0.50
N ILE A 146 13.94 -9.78 1.68
CA ILE A 146 14.54 -9.45 2.96
C ILE A 146 15.48 -10.59 3.38
N PRO A 147 16.81 -10.35 3.52
CA PRO A 147 17.74 -11.39 3.96
C PRO A 147 17.56 -11.72 5.45
N LEU A 148 18.02 -12.90 5.85
CA LEU A 148 18.10 -13.27 7.26
C LEU A 148 19.18 -12.43 7.96
N VAL A 149 18.98 -12.19 9.26
CA VAL A 149 20.01 -11.62 10.15
C VAL A 149 21.24 -12.51 10.11
N LYS A 150 22.45 -11.89 10.06
CA LYS A 150 23.74 -12.62 10.04
C LYS A 150 24.04 -13.26 11.38
#